data_1135357f853d2a8828be6b9442f3413e
#
_entry.id   1135357f853d2a8828be6b9442f3413e
#
_cell.length_a   1.000
_cell.length_b   1.000
_cell.length_c   1.000
_cell.angle_alpha   90.00
_cell.angle_beta   90.00
_cell.angle_gamma   90.00
#
_symmetry.space_group_name_H-M   'P 1'
#
loop_
_entity.id
_entity.type
_entity.pdbx_description
1 polymer ?
#
loop_
_entity_poly.entity_id
_entity_poly.type
_entity_poly.pdbx_seq_one_letter_code
_entity_poly.pdbx_strand_id
1 'polypeptide(L)'
;MGAFDPWRVEGGFDPSGLVKGWAADVAAKMLAGAGVESVLINAAGDLVLRGGQISVGGEVKPWNVGISSPHDVNQIAKTFDVVDGSVATSGDYEKGAHIVDPHTGLIAIGARSATVVGPDGALCDALATALMVDGRDAQRWMGRPELAEYSFWAINRDDETAWSYGPNMGHNN
;
A
#
# COMPACT_ATOMS: atom_id res chain seq x y z
N MET A 1 -8.36 -10.93 -15.48
CA MET A 1 -7.62 -10.30 -14.41
C MET A 1 -8.61 -9.69 -13.48
N GLY A 2 -8.46 -9.72 -12.19
CA GLY A 2 -9.44 -9.27 -11.23
C GLY A 2 -9.05 -9.67 -9.82
N ALA A 3 -7.74 -9.62 -9.50
CA ALA A 3 -7.27 -9.89 -8.14
C ALA A 3 -7.81 -8.89 -7.11
N PHE A 4 -8.20 -7.70 -7.58
CA PHE A 4 -9.09 -6.77 -6.87
C PHE A 4 -10.31 -6.50 -7.76
N ASP A 5 -11.50 -6.84 -7.26
CA ASP A 5 -12.77 -6.60 -7.94
C ASP A 5 -13.85 -6.24 -6.91
N PRO A 6 -14.18 -4.96 -6.74
CA PRO A 6 -15.13 -4.51 -5.72
C PRO A 6 -16.58 -4.95 -5.98
N TRP A 7 -16.87 -5.55 -7.15
CA TRP A 7 -18.21 -6.06 -7.51
C TRP A 7 -18.37 -7.56 -7.28
N ARG A 8 -17.27 -8.27 -6.98
CA ARG A 8 -17.29 -9.73 -6.77
C ARG A 8 -17.32 -10.12 -5.29
N VAL A 9 -18.17 -9.49 -4.52
CA VAL A 9 -18.40 -9.81 -3.11
C VAL A 9 -19.84 -10.21 -2.88
N GLU A 10 -20.07 -11.06 -1.90
CA GLU A 10 -21.42 -11.38 -1.47
C GLU A 10 -22.10 -10.09 -0.96
N GLY A 11 -23.24 -9.72 -1.57
CA GLY A 11 -23.92 -8.45 -1.27
C GLY A 11 -23.68 -7.31 -2.27
N GLY A 12 -22.78 -7.47 -3.25
CA GLY A 12 -22.71 -6.65 -4.46
C GLY A 12 -21.51 -5.73 -4.57
N PHE A 13 -21.31 -4.70 -3.75
CA PHE A 13 -20.23 -3.72 -3.93
C PHE A 13 -19.46 -3.46 -2.63
N ASP A 14 -18.16 -3.76 -2.64
CA ASP A 14 -17.24 -3.46 -1.53
C ASP A 14 -15.98 -2.74 -2.03
N PRO A 15 -15.89 -1.42 -1.86
CA PRO A 15 -14.71 -0.64 -2.24
C PRO A 15 -13.68 -0.52 -1.10
N SER A 16 -13.76 -1.31 -0.03
CA SER A 16 -12.96 -1.13 1.20
C SER A 16 -11.44 -1.20 0.96
N GLY A 17 -11.00 -1.96 -0.07
CA GLY A 17 -9.59 -2.01 -0.50
C GLY A 17 -9.19 -0.88 -1.47
N LEU A 18 -9.89 0.26 -1.48
CA LEU A 18 -9.59 1.42 -2.32
C LEU A 18 -9.96 2.73 -1.63
N VAL A 19 -11.03 2.72 -0.81
CA VAL A 19 -11.67 3.97 -0.36
C VAL A 19 -10.83 4.75 0.64
N LYS A 20 -9.99 4.07 1.42
CA LYS A 20 -9.12 4.73 2.42
C LYS A 20 -8.05 5.57 1.72
N GLY A 21 -7.34 4.98 0.75
CA GLY A 21 -6.36 5.67 -0.07
C GLY A 21 -6.97 6.82 -0.86
N TRP A 22 -8.15 6.60 -1.47
CA TRP A 22 -8.89 7.65 -2.17
C TRP A 22 -9.26 8.83 -1.26
N ALA A 23 -9.79 8.55 -0.07
CA ALA A 23 -10.20 9.59 0.87
C ALA A 23 -9.01 10.43 1.36
N ALA A 24 -7.87 9.77 1.63
CA ALA A 24 -6.63 10.43 1.99
C ALA A 24 -6.08 11.33 0.86
N ASP A 25 -6.14 10.87 -0.40
CA ASP A 25 -5.77 11.68 -1.56
C ASP A 25 -6.66 12.92 -1.73
N VAL A 26 -7.97 12.76 -1.55
CA VAL A 26 -8.91 13.89 -1.59
C VAL A 26 -8.58 14.91 -0.50
N ALA A 27 -8.34 14.44 0.72
CA ALA A 27 -7.97 15.32 1.83
C ALA A 27 -6.63 16.03 1.59
N ALA A 28 -5.61 15.33 1.07
CA ALA A 28 -4.32 15.93 0.72
C ALA A 28 -4.46 17.03 -0.36
N LYS A 29 -5.27 16.79 -1.39
CA LYS A 29 -5.56 17.79 -2.44
C LYS A 29 -6.27 19.01 -1.88
N MET A 30 -7.22 18.84 -0.95
CA MET A 30 -7.90 19.96 -0.29
C MET A 30 -6.93 20.80 0.55
N LEU A 31 -6.03 20.16 1.30
CA LEU A 31 -5.02 20.85 2.10
C LEU A 31 -4.01 21.60 1.23
N ALA A 32 -3.55 20.99 0.14
CA ALA A 32 -2.68 21.65 -0.85
C ALA A 32 -3.38 22.88 -1.48
N GLY A 33 -4.66 22.78 -1.80
CA GLY A 33 -5.48 23.90 -2.28
C GLY A 33 -5.64 25.02 -1.25
N ALA A 34 -5.49 24.72 0.04
CA ALA A 34 -5.48 25.69 1.14
C ALA A 34 -4.06 26.24 1.45
N GLY A 35 -3.04 25.88 0.66
CA GLY A 35 -1.67 26.35 0.81
C GLY A 35 -0.80 25.53 1.77
N VAL A 36 -1.22 24.34 2.15
CA VAL A 36 -0.39 23.42 2.96
C VAL A 36 0.65 22.77 2.06
N GLU A 37 1.94 23.04 2.30
CA GLU A 37 3.06 22.58 1.47
C GLU A 37 3.57 21.18 1.89
N SER A 38 3.41 20.82 3.16
CA SER A 38 3.88 19.54 3.71
C SER A 38 2.79 18.89 4.53
N VAL A 39 2.42 17.66 4.18
CA VAL A 39 1.36 16.92 4.87
C VAL A 39 1.59 15.43 4.81
N LEU A 40 1.30 14.76 5.94
CA LEU A 40 1.13 13.32 6.04
C LEU A 40 -0.29 13.04 6.55
N ILE A 41 -1.05 12.27 5.79
CA ILE A 41 -2.39 11.81 6.17
C ILE A 41 -2.31 10.30 6.39
N ASN A 42 -2.78 9.86 7.55
CA ASN A 42 -2.91 8.45 7.89
C ASN A 42 -4.40 8.08 7.94
N ALA A 43 -4.86 7.32 6.96
CA ALA A 43 -6.21 6.80 6.87
C ALA A 43 -6.23 5.32 7.32
N ALA A 44 -6.12 5.10 8.63
CA ALA A 44 -6.12 3.76 9.23
C ALA A 44 -5.07 2.81 8.59
N GLY A 45 -3.82 3.28 8.51
CA GLY A 45 -2.69 2.52 7.99
C GLY A 45 -2.30 2.86 6.55
N ASP A 46 -3.22 3.39 5.73
CA ASP A 46 -2.87 3.91 4.41
C ASP A 46 -2.42 5.37 4.52
N LEU A 47 -1.27 5.66 3.95
CA LEU A 47 -0.62 6.96 4.07
C LEU A 47 -0.62 7.69 2.74
N VAL A 48 -0.93 8.99 2.80
CA VAL A 48 -0.68 9.94 1.71
C VAL A 48 0.26 11.01 2.21
N LEU A 49 1.36 11.21 1.49
CA LEU A 49 2.47 12.07 1.86
C LEU A 49 2.73 13.07 0.73
N ARG A 50 2.89 14.34 1.08
CA ARG A 50 3.20 15.41 0.12
C ARG A 50 4.21 16.38 0.73
N GLY A 51 5.14 16.87 -0.10
CA GLY A 51 6.10 17.92 0.22
C GLY A 51 7.21 17.56 1.18
N GLY A 52 7.34 16.27 1.56
CA GLY A 52 8.36 15.83 2.52
C GLY A 52 8.21 16.46 3.90
N GLN A 53 9.18 16.19 4.79
CA GLN A 53 9.30 16.82 6.10
C GLN A 53 10.11 18.13 5.95
N ILE A 54 9.51 19.26 6.27
CA ILE A 54 10.19 20.57 6.24
C ILE A 54 10.83 20.83 7.61
N SER A 55 12.15 20.91 7.66
CA SER A 55 12.88 21.27 8.87
C SER A 55 12.73 22.76 9.21
N VAL A 56 13.08 23.17 10.45
CA VAL A 56 13.09 24.57 10.89
C VAL A 56 13.97 25.45 9.99
N GLY A 57 14.97 24.87 9.32
CA GLY A 57 15.85 25.56 8.36
C GLY A 57 15.31 25.57 6.92
N GLY A 58 14.10 25.05 6.66
CA GLY A 58 13.50 24.96 5.32
C GLY A 58 14.03 23.80 4.46
N GLU A 59 14.88 22.93 5.00
CA GLU A 59 15.34 21.74 4.29
C GLU A 59 14.20 20.71 4.19
N VAL A 60 13.97 20.19 2.98
CA VAL A 60 13.01 19.14 2.73
C VAL A 60 13.69 17.77 2.84
N LYS A 61 13.15 16.90 3.68
CA LYS A 61 13.58 15.50 3.84
C LYS A 61 12.44 14.57 3.51
N PRO A 62 12.73 13.36 3.02
CA PRO A 62 11.67 12.36 2.83
C PRO A 62 11.01 12.00 4.17
N TRP A 63 9.74 11.64 4.11
CA TRP A 63 9.05 10.94 5.17
C TRP A 63 9.62 9.51 5.25
N ASN A 64 10.04 9.10 6.42
CA ASN A 64 10.51 7.74 6.66
C ASN A 64 9.34 6.89 7.16
N VAL A 65 8.81 6.01 6.30
CA VAL A 65 7.63 5.19 6.54
C VAL A 65 8.05 3.78 6.88
N GLY A 66 7.81 3.37 8.13
CA GLY A 66 8.05 2.01 8.60
C GLY A 66 6.84 1.11 8.38
N ILE A 67 7.08 -0.07 7.86
CA ILE A 67 6.09 -1.15 7.72
C ILE A 67 6.31 -2.15 8.84
N SER A 68 5.29 -2.34 9.67
CA SER A 68 5.34 -3.28 10.79
C SER A 68 5.50 -4.72 10.32
N SER A 69 6.23 -5.50 11.10
CA SER A 69 6.35 -6.94 10.87
C SER A 69 5.00 -7.64 11.14
N PRO A 70 4.54 -8.55 10.28
CA PRO A 70 3.33 -9.34 10.55
C PRO A 70 3.49 -10.32 11.71
N HIS A 71 4.73 -10.54 12.20
CA HIS A 71 5.02 -11.43 13.33
C HIS A 71 5.08 -10.69 14.67
N ASP A 72 5.51 -9.41 14.64
CA ASP A 72 5.60 -8.55 15.81
C ASP A 72 5.36 -7.10 15.38
N VAL A 73 4.19 -6.57 15.68
CA VAL A 73 3.78 -5.20 15.29
C VAL A 73 4.67 -4.09 15.86
N ASN A 74 5.49 -4.40 16.87
CA ASN A 74 6.46 -3.46 17.44
C ASN A 74 7.79 -3.44 16.69
N GLN A 75 7.98 -4.34 15.72
CA GLN A 75 9.17 -4.40 14.87
C GLN A 75 8.85 -3.86 13.48
N ILE A 76 9.78 -3.08 12.94
CA ILE A 76 9.71 -2.60 11.56
C ILE A 76 10.43 -3.59 10.66
N ALA A 77 9.71 -4.18 9.72
CA ALA A 77 10.25 -5.14 8.77
C ALA A 77 10.84 -4.46 7.51
N LYS A 78 10.30 -3.29 7.15
CA LYS A 78 10.69 -2.55 5.95
C LYS A 78 10.49 -1.06 6.16
N THR A 79 11.34 -0.25 5.55
CA THR A 79 11.24 1.21 5.59
C THR A 79 11.28 1.79 4.18
N PHE A 80 10.45 2.78 3.90
CA PHE A 80 10.42 3.51 2.64
C PHE A 80 10.62 5.01 2.89
N ASP A 81 11.46 5.64 2.06
CA ASP A 81 11.62 7.08 2.03
C ASP A 81 10.75 7.67 0.94
N VAL A 82 9.81 8.55 1.30
CA VAL A 82 8.81 9.12 0.40
C VAL A 82 8.74 10.63 0.61
N VAL A 83 8.93 11.42 -0.45
CA VAL A 83 8.70 12.88 -0.43
C VAL A 83 7.25 13.16 -0.81
N ASP A 84 6.86 12.70 -2.00
CA ASP A 84 5.52 12.77 -2.54
C ASP A 84 5.07 11.37 -2.95
N GLY A 85 3.92 10.93 -2.49
CA GLY A 85 3.41 9.61 -2.80
C GLY A 85 2.40 9.10 -1.79
N SER A 86 2.14 7.84 -1.88
CA SER A 86 1.23 7.11 -1.00
C SER A 86 1.83 5.75 -0.66
N VAL A 87 1.52 5.25 0.53
CA VAL A 87 1.93 3.92 0.99
C VAL A 87 0.69 3.23 1.55
N ALA A 88 0.34 2.09 0.98
CA ALA A 88 -0.75 1.27 1.48
C ALA A 88 -0.26 -0.14 1.81
N THR A 89 -0.74 -0.69 2.91
CA THR A 89 -0.40 -2.05 3.34
C THR A 89 -1.65 -2.85 3.62
N SER A 90 -1.76 -4.00 2.97
CA SER A 90 -2.75 -5.03 3.27
C SER A 90 -2.08 -6.20 4.00
N GLY A 91 -2.73 -6.73 5.01
CA GLY A 91 -2.22 -7.86 5.78
C GLY A 91 -3.34 -8.57 6.54
N ASP A 92 -3.11 -9.81 6.92
CA ASP A 92 -4.08 -10.60 7.69
C ASP A 92 -3.93 -10.47 9.22
N TYR A 93 -2.85 -9.80 9.66
CA TYR A 93 -2.52 -9.68 11.09
C TYR A 93 -3.32 -8.59 11.82
N GLU A 94 -3.89 -7.60 11.10
CA GLU A 94 -4.67 -6.52 11.74
C GLU A 94 -6.14 -6.90 11.94
N LYS A 95 -6.77 -7.54 10.96
CA LYS A 95 -8.21 -7.83 10.94
C LYS A 95 -8.53 -9.32 10.77
N GLY A 96 -7.50 -10.19 10.83
CA GLY A 96 -7.63 -11.59 10.44
C GLY A 96 -7.71 -11.77 8.92
N ALA A 97 -7.85 -13.00 8.48
CA ALA A 97 -7.95 -13.34 7.06
C ALA A 97 -9.33 -12.94 6.50
N HIS A 98 -9.45 -11.71 6.03
CA HIS A 98 -10.71 -11.11 5.54
C HIS A 98 -10.68 -10.81 4.04
N ILE A 99 -9.50 -10.84 3.40
CA ILE A 99 -9.38 -10.60 1.96
C ILE A 99 -9.80 -11.86 1.23
N VAL A 100 -10.78 -11.72 0.35
CA VAL A 100 -11.32 -12.82 -0.47
C VAL A 100 -10.72 -12.72 -1.87
N ASP A 101 -10.23 -13.86 -2.38
CA ASP A 101 -9.85 -13.99 -3.77
C ASP A 101 -11.11 -13.96 -4.66
N PRO A 102 -11.27 -12.95 -5.51
CA PRO A 102 -12.47 -12.82 -6.35
C PRO A 102 -12.61 -13.90 -7.42
N HIS A 103 -11.58 -14.71 -7.68
CA HIS A 103 -11.65 -15.82 -8.63
C HIS A 103 -12.22 -17.09 -8.00
N THR A 104 -11.89 -17.32 -6.73
CA THR A 104 -12.27 -18.57 -6.05
C THR A 104 -13.40 -18.39 -5.03
N GLY A 105 -13.61 -17.16 -4.54
CA GLY A 105 -14.51 -16.84 -3.42
C GLY A 105 -13.98 -17.31 -2.06
N LEU A 106 -12.72 -17.78 -2.00
CA LEU A 106 -12.07 -18.22 -0.77
C LEU A 106 -11.13 -17.13 -0.21
N ILE A 107 -10.69 -17.30 1.02
CA ILE A 107 -9.69 -16.41 1.63
C ILE A 107 -8.41 -16.42 0.78
N ALA A 108 -7.88 -15.22 0.50
CA ALA A 108 -6.64 -15.03 -0.23
C ALA A 108 -5.44 -15.63 0.53
N ILE A 109 -4.58 -16.34 -0.21
CA ILE A 109 -3.41 -17.03 0.35
C ILE A 109 -2.10 -16.64 -0.34
N GLY A 110 -2.10 -15.66 -1.24
CA GLY A 110 -0.93 -15.28 -2.04
C GLY A 110 0.18 -14.62 -1.22
N ALA A 111 -0.17 -13.70 -0.33
CA ALA A 111 0.80 -13.08 0.57
C ALA A 111 0.27 -13.04 2.02
N ARG A 112 1.18 -12.87 2.99
CA ARG A 112 0.88 -12.60 4.39
C ARG A 112 0.75 -11.10 4.65
N SER A 113 1.60 -10.32 3.99
CA SER A 113 1.60 -8.86 4.01
C SER A 113 2.03 -8.34 2.65
N ALA A 114 1.39 -7.28 2.19
CA ALA A 114 1.64 -6.66 0.91
C ALA A 114 1.60 -5.13 1.05
N THR A 115 2.67 -4.46 0.67
CA THR A 115 2.80 -3.00 0.67
C THR A 115 3.02 -2.50 -0.74
N VAL A 116 2.33 -1.42 -1.08
CA VAL A 116 2.51 -0.71 -2.34
C VAL A 116 2.83 0.75 -2.06
N VAL A 117 3.87 1.26 -2.74
CA VAL A 117 4.27 2.67 -2.72
C VAL A 117 4.10 3.23 -4.12
N GLY A 118 3.45 4.39 -4.27
CA GLY A 118 3.19 4.98 -5.57
C GLY A 118 2.54 6.36 -5.50
N PRO A 119 2.23 6.98 -6.64
CA PRO A 119 1.73 8.35 -6.69
C PRO A 119 0.26 8.52 -6.26
N ASP A 120 -0.56 7.48 -6.37
CA ASP A 120 -2.02 7.53 -6.13
C ASP A 120 -2.41 6.57 -5.00
N GLY A 121 -3.03 7.11 -3.95
CA GLY A 121 -3.37 6.35 -2.74
C GLY A 121 -4.49 5.33 -2.96
N ALA A 122 -5.48 5.65 -3.78
CA ALA A 122 -6.55 4.71 -4.11
C ALA A 122 -5.97 3.48 -4.84
N LEU A 123 -5.07 3.72 -5.78
CA LEU A 123 -4.44 2.63 -6.53
C LEU A 123 -3.44 1.85 -5.67
N CYS A 124 -2.70 2.51 -4.76
CA CYS A 124 -1.85 1.81 -3.80
C CYS A 124 -2.66 0.83 -2.92
N ASP A 125 -3.81 1.25 -2.37
CA ASP A 125 -4.70 0.43 -1.54
C ASP A 125 -5.23 -0.77 -2.36
N ALA A 126 -5.76 -0.52 -3.58
CA ALA A 126 -6.26 -1.57 -4.45
C ALA A 126 -5.18 -2.57 -4.90
N LEU A 127 -3.98 -2.09 -5.22
CA LEU A 127 -2.86 -2.93 -5.63
C LEU A 127 -2.30 -3.74 -4.46
N ALA A 128 -2.28 -3.19 -3.23
CA ALA A 128 -1.89 -3.94 -2.03
C ALA A 128 -2.86 -5.11 -1.79
N THR A 129 -4.17 -4.86 -1.92
CA THR A 129 -5.20 -5.91 -1.85
C THR A 129 -5.02 -6.96 -2.96
N ALA A 130 -4.79 -6.54 -4.21
CA ALA A 130 -4.53 -7.46 -5.32
C ALA A 130 -3.27 -8.30 -5.10
N LEU A 131 -2.23 -7.71 -4.51
CA LEU A 131 -0.98 -8.39 -4.20
C LEU A 131 -1.15 -9.45 -3.09
N MET A 132 -2.05 -9.23 -2.13
CA MET A 132 -2.43 -10.25 -1.14
C MET A 132 -3.06 -11.49 -1.79
N VAL A 133 -3.83 -11.28 -2.87
CA VAL A 133 -4.48 -12.37 -3.63
C VAL A 133 -3.46 -13.13 -4.48
N ASP A 134 -2.73 -12.42 -5.33
CA ASP A 134 -1.87 -13.02 -6.35
C ASP A 134 -0.48 -13.41 -5.82
N GLY A 135 0.01 -12.80 -4.74
CA GLY A 135 1.35 -13.07 -4.22
C GLY A 135 2.42 -12.91 -5.32
N ARG A 136 3.28 -13.93 -5.50
CA ARG A 136 4.34 -13.93 -6.55
C ARG A 136 3.77 -13.94 -7.97
N ASP A 137 2.57 -14.43 -8.17
CA ASP A 137 1.89 -14.41 -9.48
C ASP A 137 1.56 -13.00 -9.95
N ALA A 138 1.60 -12.00 -9.07
CA ALA A 138 1.48 -10.58 -9.40
C ALA A 138 2.52 -10.09 -10.43
N GLN A 139 3.63 -10.82 -10.62
CA GLN A 139 4.62 -10.54 -11.68
C GLN A 139 3.97 -10.40 -13.07
N ARG A 140 2.82 -11.03 -13.30
CA ARG A 140 2.06 -10.95 -14.56
C ARG A 140 1.56 -9.54 -14.88
N TRP A 141 1.38 -8.68 -13.86
CA TRP A 141 0.83 -7.34 -14.04
C TRP A 141 1.67 -6.21 -13.44
N MET A 142 2.56 -6.49 -12.46
CA MET A 142 3.40 -5.45 -11.85
C MET A 142 4.31 -4.72 -12.85
N GLY A 143 4.79 -5.42 -13.89
CA GLY A 143 5.65 -4.86 -14.94
C GLY A 143 4.93 -4.04 -16.02
N ARG A 144 3.65 -3.71 -15.86
CA ARG A 144 2.92 -2.90 -16.83
C ARG A 144 3.40 -1.46 -16.83
N PRO A 145 3.45 -0.79 -18.01
CA PRO A 145 3.90 0.61 -18.11
C PRO A 145 3.12 1.57 -17.19
N GLU A 146 1.82 1.33 -16.98
CA GLU A 146 0.95 2.13 -16.13
C GLU A 146 1.34 2.06 -14.65
N LEU A 147 2.11 1.06 -14.26
CA LEU A 147 2.58 0.82 -12.90
C LEU A 147 4.09 1.10 -12.72
N ALA A 148 4.74 1.71 -13.69
CA ALA A 148 6.18 1.95 -13.66
C ALA A 148 6.65 2.82 -12.48
N GLU A 149 5.79 3.67 -11.93
CA GLU A 149 6.07 4.51 -10.76
C GLU A 149 5.70 3.84 -9.43
N TYR A 150 5.14 2.62 -9.48
CA TYR A 150 4.75 1.86 -8.29
C TYR A 150 5.83 0.88 -7.87
N SER A 151 5.99 0.76 -6.58
CA SER A 151 6.89 -0.21 -5.93
C SER A 151 6.09 -1.12 -5.03
N PHE A 152 6.48 -2.38 -5.02
CA PHE A 152 5.79 -3.47 -4.36
C PHE A 152 6.74 -4.14 -3.38
N TRP A 153 6.26 -4.44 -2.20
CA TRP A 153 6.94 -5.28 -1.23
C TRP A 153 5.94 -6.25 -0.62
N ALA A 154 6.31 -7.51 -0.52
CA ALA A 154 5.45 -8.52 0.07
C ALA A 154 6.25 -9.55 0.86
N ILE A 155 5.58 -10.16 1.83
CA ILE A 155 6.00 -11.37 2.53
C ILE A 155 5.08 -12.49 2.06
N ASN A 156 5.67 -13.56 1.51
CA ASN A 156 4.92 -14.74 1.13
C ASN A 156 4.27 -15.41 2.34
N ARG A 157 3.15 -16.07 2.11
CA ARG A 157 2.44 -16.78 3.17
C ARG A 157 3.06 -18.15 3.50
N ASP A 158 3.57 -18.83 2.49
CA ASP A 158 4.03 -20.21 2.57
C ASP A 158 5.44 -20.35 3.16
N ASP A 159 6.40 -19.57 2.66
CA ASP A 159 7.81 -19.63 3.04
C ASP A 159 8.31 -18.42 3.84
N GLU A 160 7.43 -17.44 4.07
CA GLU A 160 7.70 -16.19 4.80
C GLU A 160 8.84 -15.34 4.23
N THR A 161 9.27 -15.63 3.00
CA THR A 161 10.30 -14.84 2.34
C THR A 161 9.75 -13.50 1.88
N ALA A 162 10.52 -12.43 2.13
CA ALA A 162 10.20 -11.10 1.65
C ALA A 162 10.83 -10.84 0.28
N TRP A 163 10.14 -10.07 -0.56
CA TRP A 163 10.63 -9.64 -1.85
C TRP A 163 10.11 -8.25 -2.21
N SER A 164 10.80 -7.59 -3.14
CA SER A 164 10.44 -6.25 -3.62
C SER A 164 10.52 -6.19 -5.15
N TYR A 165 9.76 -5.25 -5.73
CA TYR A 165 9.78 -4.92 -7.15
C TYR A 165 9.46 -3.44 -7.35
N GLY A 166 10.12 -2.74 -8.28
CA GLY A 166 9.84 -1.35 -8.64
C GLY A 166 10.97 -0.39 -8.30
N PRO A 167 10.78 0.93 -8.53
CA PRO A 167 11.84 1.93 -8.42
C PRO A 167 12.26 2.25 -6.97
N ASN A 168 11.32 2.26 -6.02
CA ASN A 168 11.62 2.48 -4.59
C ASN A 168 11.63 1.15 -3.85
N MET A 169 12.80 0.56 -3.71
CA MET A 169 12.96 -0.76 -3.06
C MET A 169 12.92 -0.68 -1.53
N GLY A 170 12.95 0.51 -0.95
CA GLY A 170 13.01 0.71 0.50
C GLY A 170 14.28 0.11 1.14
N HIS A 171 14.32 0.13 2.46
CA HIS A 171 15.43 -0.39 3.27
C HIS A 171 14.94 -1.52 4.16
N ASN A 172 15.74 -2.59 4.29
CA ASN A 172 15.49 -3.65 5.27
C ASN A 172 16.05 -3.21 6.63
N ASN A 173 15.34 -3.51 7.67
CA ASN A 173 15.79 -3.39 9.06
C ASN A 173 16.33 -4.71 9.58
#